data_ed7cc7a4dec546fd9a0dcd52dea6849f
#
_entry.id   ed7cc7a4dec546fd9a0dcd52dea6849f
#
_cell.length_a   1.000
_cell.length_b   1.000
_cell.length_c   1.000
_cell.angle_alpha   90.00
_cell.angle_beta   90.00
_cell.angle_gamma   90.00
#
_symmetry.space_group_name_H-M   'P 1'
#
loop_
_entity.id
_entity.type
_entity.pdbx_description
1 polymer ?
#
loop_
_entity_poly.entity_id
_entity_poly.type
_entity_poly.pdbx_seq_one_letter_code
_entity_poly.pdbx_strand_id
1 'polypeptide(L)'
;MAKGFEVRRFMTVDMGLSGNNLVVYAFLWNETDGGMKTYTDGYMRISEAAGVTVPTVYNVLEKLKGRGVISYDNLQDGIEIVKQC
;
A
#
# COMPACT_ATOMS: atom_id res chain seq x y z
N MET A 1 -7.76 -9.58 -15.30
CA MET A 1 -7.47 -9.14 -15.13
C MET A 1 -6.57 -8.43 -14.80
N ALA A 2 -6.10 -8.21 -15.11
CA ALA A 2 -5.08 -7.65 -14.73
C ALA A 2 -5.21 -6.49 -14.08
N LYS A 3 -4.68 -6.20 -13.15
CA LYS A 3 -4.82 -5.14 -12.53
C LYS A 3 -3.77 -4.30 -12.80
N GLY A 4 -3.37 -3.45 -12.77
CA GLY A 4 -2.35 -2.55 -13.12
C GLY A 4 -1.20 -2.51 -12.17
N PHE A 5 -1.05 -3.45 -11.29
CA PHE A 5 0.10 -3.43 -10.39
C PHE A 5 0.69 -4.81 -10.24
N GLU A 6 1.97 -4.83 -9.90
CA GLU A 6 2.70 -6.07 -9.73
C GLU A 6 2.98 -6.34 -8.29
N VAL A 7 3.02 -7.62 -7.93
CA VAL A 7 3.48 -8.05 -6.61
C VAL A 7 4.92 -8.48 -6.76
N ARG A 8 5.80 -7.82 -6.01
CA ARG A 8 7.21 -8.14 -6.06
C ARG A 8 7.55 -9.19 -5.04
N ARG A 9 8.55 -9.98 -5.34
CA ARG A 9 8.96 -11.08 -4.48
C ARG A 9 9.33 -10.59 -3.08
N PHE A 10 10.01 -9.46 -2.96
CA PHE A 10 10.42 -8.99 -1.65
C PHE A 10 9.23 -8.70 -0.74
N MET A 11 8.07 -8.39 -1.32
CA MET A 11 6.88 -8.11 -0.54
C MET A 11 6.40 -9.34 0.22
N THR A 12 6.52 -10.51 -0.38
CA THR A 12 6.08 -11.75 0.25
C THR A 12 7.19 -12.42 1.05
N VAL A 13 8.39 -12.47 0.49
CA VAL A 13 9.48 -13.20 1.12
C VAL A 13 10.12 -12.39 2.25
N ASP A 14 10.55 -11.19 1.94
CA ASP A 14 11.28 -10.38 2.92
C ASP A 14 10.37 -9.68 3.92
N MET A 15 9.23 -9.20 3.45
CA MET A 15 8.31 -8.44 4.29
C MET A 15 7.23 -9.31 4.91
N GLY A 16 7.00 -10.49 4.36
CA GLY A 16 6.00 -11.40 4.91
C GLY A 16 4.58 -10.93 4.72
N LEU A 17 4.31 -10.13 3.70
CA LEU A 17 2.97 -9.64 3.46
C LEU A 17 2.12 -10.70 2.78
N SER A 18 0.83 -10.71 3.11
CA SER A 18 -0.11 -11.62 2.48
C SER A 18 -1.50 -11.01 2.55
N GLY A 19 -2.42 -11.56 1.76
CA GLY A 19 -3.82 -11.13 1.76
C GLY A 19 -3.95 -9.66 1.41
N ASN A 20 -4.84 -8.97 2.12
CA ASN A 20 -5.11 -7.57 1.84
C ASN A 20 -3.90 -6.69 2.07
N ASN A 21 -3.06 -7.04 3.04
CA ASN A 21 -1.85 -6.26 3.30
C ASN A 21 -0.94 -6.26 2.07
N LEU A 22 -0.79 -7.42 1.45
CA LEU A 22 0.04 -7.55 0.26
C LEU A 22 -0.54 -6.75 -0.91
N VAL A 23 -1.84 -6.89 -1.14
CA VAL A 23 -2.47 -6.23 -2.28
C VAL A 23 -2.40 -4.72 -2.15
N VAL A 24 -2.70 -4.19 -0.98
CA VAL A 24 -2.69 -2.75 -0.75
C VAL A 24 -1.26 -2.21 -0.88
N TYR A 25 -0.29 -2.91 -0.29
CA TYR A 25 1.09 -2.46 -0.38
C TYR A 25 1.58 -2.48 -1.84
N ALA A 26 1.24 -3.55 -2.58
CA ALA A 26 1.66 -3.65 -3.98
C ALA A 26 1.05 -2.52 -4.81
N PHE A 27 -0.21 -2.18 -4.55
CA PHE A 27 -0.85 -1.07 -5.23
C PHE A 27 -0.11 0.23 -4.95
N LEU A 28 0.20 0.49 -3.67
CA LEU A 28 0.91 1.71 -3.29
C LEU A 28 2.31 1.75 -3.91
N TRP A 29 2.98 0.62 -3.94
CA TRP A 29 4.30 0.53 -4.54
C TRP A 29 4.26 0.95 -6.01
N ASN A 30 3.26 0.43 -6.73
CA ASN A 30 3.14 0.75 -8.15
C ASN A 30 2.72 2.21 -8.38
N GLU A 31 1.81 2.73 -7.55
CA GLU A 31 1.33 4.10 -7.71
C GLU A 31 2.39 5.13 -7.33
N THR A 32 3.31 4.77 -6.48
CA THR A 32 4.37 5.67 -6.04
C THR A 32 5.67 5.46 -6.81
N ASP A 33 5.62 4.62 -7.85
CA ASP A 33 6.78 4.35 -8.68
C ASP A 33 7.93 3.80 -7.83
N GLY A 34 7.61 2.79 -7.03
CA GLY A 34 8.60 2.16 -6.16
C GLY A 34 9.03 3.02 -4.99
N GLY A 35 8.16 3.94 -4.58
CA GLY A 35 8.46 4.80 -3.45
C GLY A 35 9.11 6.12 -3.83
N MET A 36 9.17 6.41 -5.13
CA MET A 36 9.74 7.66 -5.59
C MET A 36 8.80 8.83 -5.41
N LYS A 37 7.50 8.57 -5.35
CA LYS A 37 6.48 9.60 -5.24
C LYS A 37 5.63 9.36 -4.02
N THR A 38 4.91 10.38 -3.59
CA THR A 38 3.93 10.27 -2.52
C THR A 38 2.59 9.91 -3.14
N TYR A 39 1.89 8.95 -2.55
CA TYR A 39 0.56 8.58 -3.01
C TYR A 39 -0.45 9.59 -2.47
N THR A 40 -1.16 10.27 -3.35
CA THR A 40 -2.10 11.33 -2.96
C THR A 40 -3.51 11.16 -3.49
N ASP A 41 -3.82 9.99 -4.06
CA ASP A 41 -5.12 9.80 -4.70
C ASP A 41 -6.23 9.35 -3.75
N GLY A 42 -5.93 9.18 -2.48
CA GLY A 42 -6.95 8.89 -1.48
C GLY A 42 -7.25 7.40 -1.32
N TYR A 43 -8.00 7.09 -0.26
CA TYR A 43 -8.26 5.69 0.09
C TYR A 43 -9.34 5.03 -0.75
N MET A 44 -10.21 5.81 -1.37
CA MET A 44 -11.25 5.21 -2.21
C MET A 44 -10.63 4.46 -3.39
N ARG A 45 -9.60 5.02 -3.97
CA ARG A 45 -8.93 4.37 -5.08
C ARG A 45 -8.24 3.08 -4.63
N ILE A 46 -7.69 3.10 -3.41
CA ILE A 46 -7.10 1.88 -2.85
C ILE A 46 -8.18 0.82 -2.69
N SER A 47 -9.33 1.22 -2.15
CA SER A 47 -10.45 0.33 -1.95
C SER A 47 -10.86 -0.34 -3.26
N GLU A 48 -10.99 0.44 -4.31
CA GLU A 48 -11.39 -0.08 -5.61
C GLU A 48 -10.33 -1.00 -6.21
N ALA A 49 -9.08 -0.61 -6.10
CA ALA A 49 -7.99 -1.40 -6.69
C ALA A 49 -7.80 -2.72 -5.97
N ALA A 50 -7.91 -2.71 -4.64
CA ALA A 50 -7.70 -3.90 -3.85
C ALA A 50 -8.95 -4.78 -3.73
N GLY A 51 -10.11 -4.23 -4.11
CA GLY A 51 -11.35 -4.99 -4.01
C GLY A 51 -11.82 -5.18 -2.59
N VAL A 52 -11.56 -4.20 -1.71
CA VAL A 52 -11.95 -4.28 -0.31
C VAL A 52 -12.72 -3.02 0.08
N THR A 53 -13.39 -3.07 1.22
CA THR A 53 -14.15 -1.92 1.68
C THR A 53 -13.23 -0.86 2.26
N VAL A 54 -13.72 0.37 2.34
CA VAL A 54 -12.96 1.48 2.90
C VAL A 54 -12.51 1.20 4.34
N PRO A 55 -13.35 0.68 5.24
CA PRO A 55 -12.86 0.35 6.58
C PRO A 55 -11.71 -0.63 6.57
N THR A 56 -11.73 -1.59 5.64
CA THR A 56 -10.64 -2.54 5.52
C THR A 56 -9.37 -1.84 5.07
N VAL A 57 -9.49 -0.85 4.16
CA VAL A 57 -8.33 -0.06 3.74
C VAL A 57 -7.69 0.62 4.95
N TYR A 58 -8.50 1.26 5.79
CA TYR A 58 -7.96 1.92 6.98
C TYR A 58 -7.23 0.92 7.88
N ASN A 59 -7.82 -0.25 8.10
CA ASN A 59 -7.17 -1.26 8.95
C ASN A 59 -5.84 -1.71 8.38
N VAL A 60 -5.80 -1.93 7.08
CA VAL A 60 -4.57 -2.37 6.42
C VAL A 60 -3.51 -1.28 6.50
N LEU A 61 -3.90 -0.02 6.24
CA LEU A 61 -2.94 1.08 6.29
C LEU A 61 -2.37 1.24 7.69
N GLU A 62 -3.20 1.08 8.72
CA GLU A 62 -2.71 1.13 10.09
C GLU A 62 -1.71 0.02 10.37
N LYS A 63 -1.98 -1.18 9.89
CA LYS A 63 -1.07 -2.29 10.09
C LYS A 63 0.25 -2.06 9.37
N LEU A 64 0.19 -1.59 8.13
CA LEU A 64 1.42 -1.32 7.37
C LEU A 64 2.22 -0.20 8.00
N LYS A 65 1.54 0.83 8.50
CA LYS A 65 2.22 1.91 9.19
C LYS A 65 2.89 1.40 10.46
N GLY A 66 2.20 0.54 11.20
CA GLY A 66 2.75 -0.05 12.41
C GLY A 66 3.97 -0.91 12.14
N ARG A 67 4.07 -1.50 10.96
CA ARG A 67 5.23 -2.28 10.58
C ARG A 67 6.37 -1.38 10.08
N GLY A 68 6.12 -0.09 9.90
CA GLY A 68 7.16 0.82 9.43
C GLY A 68 7.44 0.74 7.94
N VAL A 69 6.53 0.17 7.16
CA VAL A 69 6.75 0.04 5.72
C VAL A 69 6.09 1.15 4.92
N ILE A 70 5.17 1.88 5.53
CA ILE A 70 4.62 3.10 4.95
C ILE A 70 4.56 4.17 6.03
N SER A 71 4.41 5.40 5.60
CA SER A 71 4.33 6.53 6.52
C SER A 71 3.30 7.53 6.03
N TYR A 72 2.48 8.04 6.95
CA TYR A 72 1.57 9.14 6.66
C TYR A 72 1.15 9.79 7.97
N ASP A 73 0.92 11.11 7.93
CA ASP A 73 0.41 11.81 9.11
C ASP A 73 -1.11 11.81 9.06
N ASN A 74 -1.65 12.16 7.92
CA ASN A 74 -3.05 11.90 7.69
C ASN A 74 -3.19 11.55 6.21
N LEU A 75 -4.27 10.85 5.88
CA LEU A 75 -4.41 10.31 4.53
C LEU A 75 -4.60 11.37 3.47
N GLN A 76 -5.00 12.56 3.84
CA GLN A 76 -5.17 13.64 2.89
C GLN A 76 -3.84 14.22 2.43
N ASP A 77 -2.82 14.11 3.27
CA ASP A 77 -1.50 14.63 2.92
C ASP A 77 -0.69 13.66 2.09
N GLY A 78 -1.15 12.42 2.02
CA GLY A 78 -0.49 11.44 1.19
C GLY A 78 0.21 10.37 1.99
N ILE A 79 0.51 9.27 1.30
CA ILE A 79 1.16 8.10 1.89
C ILE A 79 2.49 7.91 1.20
N GLU A 80 3.53 7.69 1.97
CA GLU A 80 4.87 7.45 1.45
C GLU A 80 5.29 6.03 1.75
N ILE A 81 6.02 5.44 0.82
CA ILE A 81 6.64 4.14 1.04
C ILE A 81 7.94 4.37 1.80
N VAL A 82 8.13 3.65 2.90
CA VAL A 82 9.36 3.70 3.65
C VAL A 82 10.29 2.66 3.04
N LYS A 83 11.44 3.10 2.57
CA LYS A 83 12.36 2.19 1.92
C LYS A 83 12.97 1.25 2.95
N GLN A 84 13.03 -0.01 2.56
CA GLN A 84 13.65 -1.05 3.40
C GLN A 84 15.05 -1.29 2.87
N CYS A 85 16.02 -1.12 3.67
CA CYS A 85 17.41 -1.29 3.23
C CYS A 85 17.95 -2.63 3.61
#